data_430eb197474c7f1b88cb02a481ebe54b
#
_entry.id   430eb197474c7f1b88cb02a481ebe54b
#
_cell.length_a   1.000
_cell.length_b   1.000
_cell.length_c   1.000
_cell.angle_alpha   90.00
_cell.angle_beta   90.00
_cell.angle_gamma   90.00
#
_symmetry.space_group_name_H-M   'P 1'
#
loop_
_entity.id
_entity.type
_entity.pdbx_description
1 polymer ?
#
loop_
_entity_poly.entity_id
_entity_poly.type
_entity_poly.pdbx_seq_one_letter_code
_entity_poly.pdbx_strand_id
1 'polypeptide(L)'
;MSKKTDVCVEKAELYFLPVETRVPLKFGAETLTYVTCARVRVEVEDREGKRAEGWGETPLSVQWVWPADLSYEVRHKALKEFCMELTGAWAEWEVEGHPMEVGHAFLEEALPELLDGFNAGREE
;
A
#
# COMPACT_ATOMS: atom_id res chain seq x y z
N MET A 1 27.03 0.28 6.39
CA MET A 1 27.36 0.74 7.75
C MET A 1 26.11 1.33 8.41
N SER A 2 25.81 0.89 9.62
CA SER A 2 24.63 1.37 10.31
C SER A 2 24.85 2.72 10.97
N LYS A 3 23.80 3.53 11.00
CA LYS A 3 23.82 4.87 11.58
C LYS A 3 22.79 4.97 12.69
N LYS A 4 22.95 5.94 13.57
CA LYS A 4 22.00 6.16 14.67
C LYS A 4 20.59 6.46 14.16
N THR A 5 20.51 7.07 12.99
CA THR A 5 19.24 7.47 12.38
C THR A 5 18.63 6.37 11.53
N ASP A 6 19.27 5.21 11.41
CA ASP A 6 18.67 4.08 10.70
C ASP A 6 17.43 3.62 11.44
N VAL A 7 16.41 3.23 10.70
CA VAL A 7 15.12 2.88 11.25
C VAL A 7 14.69 1.49 10.85
N CYS A 8 13.80 0.92 11.66
CA CYS A 8 13.14 -0.34 11.37
C CYS A 8 11.65 -0.13 11.60
N VAL A 9 10.83 -0.75 10.75
CA VAL A 9 9.38 -0.66 10.90
C VAL A 9 8.95 -1.49 12.11
N GLU A 10 8.20 -0.86 13.00
CA GLU A 10 7.66 -1.53 14.19
C GLU A 10 6.19 -1.89 14.00
N LYS A 11 5.44 -1.06 13.30
CA LYS A 11 4.00 -1.22 13.19
C LYS A 11 3.48 -0.57 11.92
N ALA A 12 2.47 -1.18 11.33
CA ALA A 12 1.77 -0.61 10.18
C ALA A 12 0.27 -0.82 10.37
N GLU A 13 -0.50 0.22 10.10
CA GLU A 13 -1.96 0.19 10.21
C GLU A 13 -2.57 0.71 8.92
N LEU A 14 -3.61 0.05 8.45
CA LEU A 14 -4.27 0.41 7.20
C LEU A 14 -5.69 0.87 7.48
N TYR A 15 -6.07 1.95 6.80
CA TYR A 15 -7.42 2.50 6.87
C TYR A 15 -7.95 2.69 5.45
N PHE A 16 -9.20 2.35 5.25
CA PHE A 16 -9.89 2.65 3.99
C PHE A 16 -10.87 3.79 4.23
N LEU A 17 -10.76 4.82 3.39
CA LEU A 17 -11.59 6.02 3.54
C LEU A 17 -12.38 6.23 2.26
N PRO A 18 -13.72 6.23 2.34
CA PRO A 18 -14.52 6.57 1.17
C PRO A 18 -14.45 8.08 0.95
N VAL A 19 -14.15 8.47 -0.27
CA VAL A 19 -14.04 9.87 -0.66
C VAL A 19 -14.93 10.12 -1.86
N GLU A 20 -15.76 11.16 -1.78
CA GLU A 20 -16.59 11.59 -2.88
C GLU A 20 -15.89 12.78 -3.54
N THR A 21 -15.78 12.77 -4.86
CA THR A 21 -15.13 13.86 -5.56
C THR A 21 -16.04 15.09 -5.59
N ARG A 22 -15.43 16.27 -5.56
CA ARG A 22 -16.19 17.52 -5.59
C ARG A 22 -16.84 17.74 -6.95
N VAL A 23 -16.19 17.26 -7.99
CA VAL A 23 -16.72 17.27 -9.35
C VAL A 23 -16.41 15.93 -10.00
N PRO A 24 -17.25 15.47 -10.94
CA PRO A 24 -16.93 14.23 -11.66
C PRO A 24 -15.62 14.39 -12.43
N LEU A 25 -14.81 13.35 -12.39
CA LEU A 25 -13.57 13.28 -13.14
C LEU A 25 -13.75 12.26 -14.24
N LYS A 26 -13.69 12.73 -15.48
CA LYS A 26 -13.90 11.87 -16.64
C LYS A 26 -12.60 11.59 -17.37
N PHE A 27 -12.34 10.32 -17.64
CA PHE A 27 -11.19 9.91 -18.45
C PHE A 27 -11.58 8.72 -19.29
N GLY A 28 -11.42 8.86 -20.62
CA GLY A 28 -11.88 7.85 -21.55
C GLY A 28 -13.39 7.62 -21.43
N ALA A 29 -13.79 6.38 -21.33
CA ALA A 29 -15.18 5.99 -21.15
C ALA A 29 -15.62 5.96 -19.69
N GLU A 30 -14.69 6.27 -18.78
CA GLU A 30 -14.93 6.16 -17.34
C GLU A 30 -15.18 7.51 -16.70
N THR A 31 -16.02 7.51 -15.65
CA THR A 31 -16.29 8.70 -14.85
C THR A 31 -16.07 8.33 -13.38
N LEU A 32 -15.23 9.11 -12.70
CA LEU A 32 -14.96 8.91 -11.30
C LEU A 32 -15.72 9.94 -10.48
N THR A 33 -16.60 9.47 -9.59
CA THR A 33 -17.35 10.34 -8.69
C THR A 33 -17.02 10.06 -7.23
N TYR A 34 -16.49 8.88 -6.95
CA TYR A 34 -16.05 8.52 -5.61
C TYR A 34 -14.88 7.54 -5.74
N VAL A 35 -14.10 7.46 -4.69
CA VAL A 35 -12.94 6.56 -4.65
C VAL A 35 -12.68 6.17 -3.20
N THR A 36 -12.18 4.95 -3.00
CA THR A 36 -11.70 4.55 -1.69
C THR A 36 -10.21 4.88 -1.62
N CYS A 37 -9.81 5.62 -0.60
CA CYS A 37 -8.40 5.91 -0.37
C CYS A 37 -7.84 4.90 0.64
N ALA A 38 -6.69 4.33 0.33
CA ALA A 38 -5.97 3.49 1.27
C ALA A 38 -4.96 4.38 2.00
N ARG A 39 -5.12 4.50 3.30
CA ARG A 39 -4.26 5.32 4.14
C ARG A 39 -3.51 4.42 5.11
N VAL A 40 -2.20 4.58 5.16
CA VAL A 40 -1.35 3.74 6.00
C VAL A 40 -0.60 4.60 6.99
N ARG A 41 -0.61 4.17 8.24
CA ARG A 41 0.20 4.73 9.30
C ARG A 41 1.33 3.75 9.58
N VAL A 42 2.55 4.22 9.55
CA VAL A 42 3.72 3.39 9.85
C VAL A 42 4.45 3.99 11.04
N GLU A 43 4.78 3.15 11.99
CA GLU A 43 5.60 3.54 13.13
C GLU A 43 6.97 2.90 12.98
N VAL A 44 8.00 3.70 13.13
CA VAL A 44 9.38 3.24 13.01
C VAL A 44 10.13 3.53 14.30
N GLU A 45 11.20 2.76 14.53
CA GLU A 45 12.07 2.95 15.70
C GLU A 45 13.51 3.05 15.22
N ASP A 46 14.25 4.00 15.76
CA ASP A 46 15.66 4.14 15.45
C ASP A 46 16.51 3.29 16.40
N ARG A 47 17.82 3.36 16.25
CA ARG A 47 18.74 2.53 17.04
C ARG A 47 18.82 2.96 18.50
N GLU A 48 18.32 4.13 18.82
CA GLU A 48 18.31 4.63 20.20
C GLU A 48 16.96 4.39 20.87
N GLY A 49 16.04 3.72 20.20
CA GLY A 49 14.72 3.44 20.72
C GLY A 49 13.71 4.56 20.55
N LYS A 50 14.07 5.60 19.80
CA LYS A 50 13.12 6.68 19.51
C LYS A 50 12.17 6.23 18.43
N ARG A 51 10.91 6.57 18.60
CA ARG A 51 9.85 6.20 17.64
C ARG A 51 9.26 7.43 16.98
N ALA A 52 8.83 7.24 15.75
CA ALA A 52 8.15 8.26 14.98
C ALA A 52 7.14 7.59 14.08
N GLU A 53 6.13 8.34 13.68
CA GLU A 53 5.13 7.82 12.75
C GLU A 53 5.08 8.67 11.49
N GLY A 54 4.68 8.02 10.42
CA GLY A 54 4.45 8.69 9.15
C GLY A 54 3.20 8.13 8.51
N TRP A 55 2.60 8.92 7.63
CA TRP A 55 1.37 8.56 6.94
C TRP A 55 1.57 8.63 5.44
N GLY A 56 0.98 7.68 4.75
CA GLY A 56 0.92 7.70 3.29
C GLY A 56 -0.49 7.37 2.85
N GLU A 57 -0.88 7.86 1.70
CA GLU A 57 -2.21 7.63 1.19
C GLU A 57 -2.20 7.52 -0.33
N THR A 58 -3.03 6.65 -0.86
CA THR A 58 -3.23 6.57 -2.29
C THR A 58 -4.70 6.26 -2.58
N PRO A 59 -5.28 6.88 -3.60
CA PRO A 59 -6.62 6.49 -4.04
C PRO A 59 -6.55 5.17 -4.80
N LEU A 60 -7.48 4.28 -4.52
CA LEU A 60 -7.61 3.03 -5.25
C LEU A 60 -8.51 3.27 -6.46
N SER A 61 -7.96 3.95 -7.46
CA SER A 61 -8.67 4.31 -8.69
C SER A 61 -8.72 3.10 -9.62
N VAL A 62 -9.67 2.22 -9.37
CA VAL A 62 -9.81 0.95 -10.08
C VAL A 62 -9.80 1.11 -11.59
N GLN A 63 -10.55 2.08 -12.09
CA GLN A 63 -10.69 2.33 -13.53
C GLN A 63 -9.37 2.76 -14.17
N TRP A 64 -8.55 3.44 -13.40
CA TRP A 64 -7.27 3.95 -13.88
C TRP A 64 -6.15 2.92 -13.81
N VAL A 65 -6.05 2.24 -12.66
CA VAL A 65 -4.91 1.34 -12.42
C VAL A 65 -5.13 -0.08 -12.93
N TRP A 66 -6.38 -0.46 -13.15
CA TRP A 66 -6.69 -1.83 -13.59
C TRP A 66 -7.82 -1.82 -14.62
N PRO A 67 -7.56 -1.35 -15.83
CA PRO A 67 -8.56 -1.43 -16.90
C PRO A 67 -8.71 -2.89 -17.33
N ALA A 68 -9.89 -3.45 -17.13
CA ALA A 68 -10.19 -4.84 -17.46
C ALA A 68 -11.70 -5.03 -17.59
N ASP A 69 -12.10 -6.19 -18.12
CA ASP A 69 -13.51 -6.52 -18.29
C ASP A 69 -14.17 -6.99 -16.99
N LEU A 70 -13.38 -7.24 -15.97
CA LEU A 70 -13.88 -7.63 -14.65
C LEU A 70 -14.71 -6.51 -14.03
N SER A 71 -15.72 -6.89 -13.25
CA SER A 71 -16.57 -5.89 -12.60
C SER A 71 -15.76 -5.00 -11.66
N TYR A 72 -16.27 -3.80 -11.43
CA TYR A 72 -15.66 -2.87 -10.49
C TYR A 72 -15.50 -3.49 -9.10
N GLU A 73 -16.55 -4.14 -8.62
CA GLU A 73 -16.57 -4.74 -7.29
C GLU A 73 -15.49 -5.78 -7.10
N VAL A 74 -15.26 -6.62 -8.11
CA VAL A 74 -14.23 -7.66 -8.06
C VAL A 74 -12.84 -7.02 -7.99
N ARG A 75 -12.59 -6.05 -8.87
CA ARG A 75 -11.30 -5.36 -8.91
C ARG A 75 -11.05 -4.56 -7.64
N HIS A 76 -12.07 -3.85 -7.16
CA HIS A 76 -11.97 -3.05 -5.94
C HIS A 76 -11.65 -3.92 -4.72
N LYS A 77 -12.35 -5.04 -4.60
CA LYS A 77 -12.12 -5.98 -3.52
C LYS A 77 -10.70 -6.53 -3.57
N ALA A 78 -10.22 -6.89 -4.76
CA ALA A 78 -8.86 -7.41 -4.91
C ALA A 78 -7.80 -6.38 -4.51
N LEU A 79 -7.97 -5.13 -4.90
CA LEU A 79 -7.05 -4.07 -4.51
C LEU A 79 -7.02 -3.87 -3.00
N LYS A 80 -8.19 -3.90 -2.36
CA LYS A 80 -8.27 -3.77 -0.90
C LYS A 80 -7.60 -4.95 -0.20
N GLU A 81 -7.84 -6.16 -0.68
CA GLU A 81 -7.23 -7.36 -0.10
C GLU A 81 -5.71 -7.33 -0.22
N PHE A 82 -5.22 -6.91 -1.37
CA PHE A 82 -3.76 -6.81 -1.54
C PHE A 82 -3.16 -5.72 -0.65
N CYS A 83 -3.85 -4.62 -0.46
CA CYS A 83 -3.42 -3.59 0.48
C CYS A 83 -3.31 -4.14 1.91
N MET A 84 -4.23 -5.02 2.30
CA MET A 84 -4.17 -5.66 3.61
C MET A 84 -2.96 -6.56 3.73
N GLU A 85 -2.66 -7.34 2.68
CA GLU A 85 -1.47 -8.18 2.67
C GLU A 85 -0.18 -7.37 2.71
N LEU A 86 -0.13 -6.28 1.95
CA LEU A 86 1.04 -5.38 1.95
C LEU A 86 1.27 -4.78 3.34
N THR A 87 0.18 -4.33 3.98
CA THR A 87 0.29 -3.73 5.32
C THR A 87 0.80 -4.74 6.34
N GLY A 88 0.28 -5.98 6.28
CA GLY A 88 0.75 -7.05 7.15
C GLY A 88 2.23 -7.35 6.96
N ALA A 89 2.67 -7.38 5.69
CA ALA A 89 4.07 -7.61 5.37
C ALA A 89 4.96 -6.46 5.86
N TRP A 90 4.50 -5.21 5.74
CA TRP A 90 5.23 -4.06 6.26
C TRP A 90 5.36 -4.11 7.78
N ALA A 91 4.31 -4.53 8.47
CA ALA A 91 4.33 -4.63 9.93
C ALA A 91 5.38 -5.64 10.42
N GLU A 92 5.71 -6.64 9.59
CA GLU A 92 6.68 -7.68 9.91
C GLU A 92 8.02 -7.49 9.21
N TRP A 93 8.21 -6.37 8.50
CA TRP A 93 9.42 -6.12 7.74
C TRP A 93 10.58 -5.78 8.67
N GLU A 94 11.59 -6.62 8.68
CA GLU A 94 12.69 -6.53 9.64
C GLU A 94 13.96 -5.86 9.12
N VAL A 95 13.89 -5.28 7.93
CA VAL A 95 15.05 -4.60 7.35
C VAL A 95 15.28 -3.27 8.07
N GLU A 96 16.51 -3.04 8.49
CA GLU A 96 16.92 -1.82 9.13
C GLU A 96 17.81 -1.00 8.19
N GLY A 97 17.65 0.31 8.17
CA GLY A 97 18.47 1.17 7.35
C GLY A 97 17.86 2.55 7.21
N HIS A 98 18.39 3.31 6.26
CA HIS A 98 17.81 4.59 5.88
C HIS A 98 16.39 4.32 5.37
N PRO A 99 15.39 5.17 5.67
CA PRO A 99 14.01 4.93 5.21
C PRO A 99 13.89 4.60 3.72
N MET A 100 14.66 5.26 2.88
CA MET A 100 14.65 4.97 1.43
C MET A 100 15.17 3.57 1.13
N GLU A 101 16.17 3.12 1.86
CA GLU A 101 16.71 1.76 1.70
C GLU A 101 15.74 0.71 2.18
N VAL A 102 15.06 0.98 3.29
CA VAL A 102 14.04 0.07 3.85
C VAL A 102 12.91 -0.11 2.83
N GLY A 103 12.45 0.99 2.23
CA GLY A 103 11.40 0.94 1.22
C GLY A 103 11.86 0.26 -0.07
N HIS A 104 13.07 0.55 -0.52
CA HIS A 104 13.62 -0.06 -1.72
C HIS A 104 13.76 -1.59 -1.56
N ALA A 105 14.26 -2.02 -0.41
CA ALA A 105 14.39 -3.45 -0.11
C ALA A 105 13.03 -4.15 -0.17
N PHE A 106 11.99 -3.51 0.36
CA PHE A 106 10.64 -4.06 0.30
C PHE A 106 10.18 -4.23 -1.14
N LEU A 107 10.40 -3.21 -1.98
CA LEU A 107 10.00 -3.26 -3.39
C LEU A 107 10.75 -4.36 -4.16
N GLU A 108 12.02 -4.56 -3.85
CA GLU A 108 12.84 -5.54 -4.57
C GLU A 108 12.66 -6.97 -4.08
N GLU A 109 12.46 -7.17 -2.78
CA GLU A 109 12.46 -8.50 -2.18
C GLU A 109 11.08 -9.01 -1.79
N ALA A 110 10.24 -8.18 -1.17
CA ALA A 110 8.94 -8.63 -0.67
C ALA A 110 7.82 -8.49 -1.69
N LEU A 111 7.76 -7.37 -2.38
CA LEU A 111 6.63 -7.09 -3.28
C LEU A 111 6.47 -8.14 -4.40
N PRO A 112 7.53 -8.56 -5.12
CA PRO A 112 7.35 -9.57 -6.16
C PRO A 112 6.78 -10.88 -5.64
N GLU A 113 7.23 -11.34 -4.48
CA GLU A 113 6.71 -12.57 -3.88
C GLU A 113 5.27 -12.43 -3.44
N LEU A 114 4.91 -11.29 -2.88
CA LEU A 114 3.54 -11.02 -2.45
C LEU A 114 2.60 -10.98 -3.66
N LEU A 115 3.02 -10.36 -4.74
CA LEU A 115 2.24 -10.32 -5.98
C LEU A 115 2.04 -11.72 -6.56
N ASP A 116 3.10 -12.50 -6.64
CA ASP A 116 3.04 -13.87 -7.16
C ASP A 116 2.10 -14.73 -6.31
N GLY A 117 2.22 -14.64 -4.99
CA GLY A 117 1.36 -15.39 -4.09
C GLY A 117 -0.10 -14.98 -4.18
N PHE A 118 -0.35 -13.69 -4.29
CA PHE A 118 -1.70 -13.16 -4.40
C PHE A 118 -2.35 -13.61 -5.71
N ASN A 119 -1.62 -13.51 -6.81
CA ASN A 119 -2.13 -13.90 -8.13
C ASN A 119 -2.32 -15.40 -8.27
N ALA A 120 -1.47 -16.20 -7.63
CA ALA A 120 -1.55 -17.66 -7.70
C ALA A 120 -2.86 -18.22 -7.15
N GLY A 121 -3.50 -17.51 -6.23
CA GLY A 121 -4.76 -17.94 -5.64
C GLY A 121 -5.99 -17.48 -6.40
N ARG A 122 -5.83 -16.91 -7.59
CA ARG A 122 -6.94 -16.32 -8.35
C ARG A 122 -7.09 -16.94 -9.72
N GLU A 123 -8.34 -17.05 -10.15
CA GLU A 123 -8.70 -17.59 -11.46
C GLU A 123 -8.97 -16.44 -12.42
N GLU A 124 -7.95 -15.92 -12.97
CA GLU A 124 -8.08 -14.76 -13.84
C GLU A 124 -7.55 -14.99 -15.20
#